data_7326c539f5e20c00f2eef5eacea0ce90
#
_entry.id   7326c539f5e20c00f2eef5eacea0ce90
#
_cell.length_a   1.000
_cell.length_b   1.000
_cell.length_c   1.000
_cell.angle_alpha   90.00
_cell.angle_beta   90.00
_cell.angle_gamma   90.00
#
_symmetry.space_group_name_H-M   'P 1'
#
loop_
_entity.id
_entity.type
_entity.pdbx_description
1 polymer ?
#
loop_
_entity_poly.entity_id
_entity_poly.type
_entity_poly.pdbx_seq_one_letter_code
_entity_poly.pdbx_strand_id
1 'polypeptide(L)'
;MASSLWRRHGARLAAVAFAVLAALAVWAASVQVFGVDVRQPAFGGGVPDDLAAGQVVAASVVAGLAAWLALALLERLTRHARTAWVAVASLALVASLGAPLSGRGIDAGSRLVLALLHLAVGLLLIVLLARTSRPATSRRDR
;
A
#
# COMPACT_ATOMS: atom_id res chain seq x y z
N MET A 1 13.16 -26.38 -8.16
CA MET A 1 12.75 -25.61 -6.97
C MET A 1 13.17 -24.13 -7.03
N ALA A 2 14.35 -23.78 -7.50
CA ALA A 2 14.80 -22.37 -7.58
C ALA A 2 13.92 -21.46 -8.45
N SER A 3 13.48 -21.93 -9.63
CA SER A 3 12.68 -21.14 -10.58
C SER A 3 11.32 -20.65 -10.05
N SER A 4 10.69 -21.40 -9.14
CA SER A 4 9.40 -21.01 -8.55
C SER A 4 9.55 -19.93 -7.46
N LEU A 5 10.66 -19.94 -6.74
CA LEU A 5 10.97 -18.91 -5.75
C LEU A 5 11.27 -17.57 -6.44
N TRP A 6 12.10 -17.58 -7.47
CA TRP A 6 12.42 -16.38 -8.25
C TRP A 6 11.17 -15.73 -8.85
N ARG A 7 10.25 -16.54 -9.40
CA ARG A 7 8.99 -16.02 -9.96
C ARG A 7 8.10 -15.35 -8.89
N ARG A 8 8.06 -15.88 -7.67
CA ARG A 8 7.28 -15.28 -6.58
C ARG A 8 7.87 -13.96 -6.10
N HIS A 9 9.18 -13.88 -5.94
CA HIS A 9 9.84 -12.63 -5.56
C HIS A 9 9.68 -11.57 -6.66
N GLY A 10 9.82 -11.96 -7.94
CA GLY A 10 9.56 -11.07 -9.06
C GLY A 10 8.11 -10.55 -9.08
N ALA A 11 7.12 -11.41 -8.84
CA ALA A 11 5.72 -10.99 -8.77
C ALA A 11 5.44 -10.02 -7.60
N ARG A 12 6.11 -10.19 -6.46
CA ARG A 12 5.98 -9.28 -5.31
C ARG A 12 6.66 -7.94 -5.58
N LEU A 13 7.83 -7.95 -6.20
CA LEU A 13 8.49 -6.72 -6.65
C LEU A 13 7.63 -5.97 -7.67
N ALA A 14 7.04 -6.68 -8.63
CA ALA A 14 6.10 -6.08 -9.58
C ALA A 14 4.87 -5.48 -8.87
N ALA A 15 4.32 -6.15 -7.85
CA ALA A 15 3.21 -5.61 -7.07
C ALA A 15 3.56 -4.28 -6.38
N VAL A 16 4.76 -4.20 -5.78
CA VAL A 16 5.25 -2.95 -5.16
C VAL A 16 5.46 -1.88 -6.23
N ALA A 17 6.08 -2.21 -7.36
CA ALA A 17 6.30 -1.26 -8.45
C ALA A 17 4.98 -0.72 -9.02
N PHE A 18 3.97 -1.57 -9.23
CA PHE A 18 2.65 -1.15 -9.66
C PHE A 18 1.96 -0.23 -8.64
N ALA A 19 2.09 -0.51 -7.35
CA ALA A 19 1.54 0.36 -6.31
C ALA A 19 2.20 1.75 -6.32
N VAL A 20 3.52 1.81 -6.49
CA VAL A 20 4.27 3.08 -6.62
C VAL A 20 3.83 3.85 -7.86
N LEU A 21 3.73 3.19 -9.01
CA LEU A 21 3.30 3.83 -10.26
C LEU A 21 1.86 4.36 -10.15
N ALA A 22 0.95 3.61 -9.54
CA ALA A 22 -0.41 4.06 -9.32
C ALA A 22 -0.48 5.28 -8.39
N ALA A 23 0.32 5.28 -7.31
CA ALA A 23 0.41 6.44 -6.43
C ALA A 23 0.93 7.68 -7.16
N LEU A 24 1.99 7.53 -7.95
CA LEU A 24 2.53 8.62 -8.77
C LEU A 24 1.51 9.13 -9.79
N ALA A 25 0.75 8.23 -10.43
CA ALA A 25 -0.28 8.62 -11.39
C ALA A 25 -1.40 9.43 -10.71
N VAL A 26 -1.86 8.99 -9.53
CA VAL A 26 -2.86 9.74 -8.74
C VAL A 26 -2.32 11.11 -8.33
N TRP A 27 -1.09 11.16 -7.80
CA TRP A 27 -0.46 12.41 -7.40
C TRP A 27 -0.29 13.36 -8.59
N ALA A 28 0.27 12.89 -9.70
CA ALA A 28 0.52 13.68 -10.90
C ALA A 28 -0.79 14.21 -11.51
N ALA A 29 -1.83 13.38 -11.58
CA ALA A 29 -3.14 13.82 -12.04
C ALA A 29 -3.71 14.91 -11.13
N SER A 30 -3.60 14.75 -9.82
CA SER A 30 -4.11 15.73 -8.85
C SER A 30 -3.41 17.08 -8.98
N VAL A 31 -2.10 17.10 -9.12
CA VAL A 31 -1.30 18.34 -9.20
C VAL A 31 -1.37 18.95 -10.60
N GLN A 32 -1.15 18.16 -11.66
CA GLN A 32 -0.96 18.69 -13.01
C GLN A 32 -2.26 18.89 -13.80
N VAL A 33 -3.28 18.05 -13.53
CA VAL A 33 -4.55 18.13 -14.26
C VAL A 33 -5.58 18.93 -13.47
N PHE A 34 -5.67 18.68 -12.15
CA PHE A 34 -6.68 19.33 -11.31
C PHE A 34 -6.14 20.55 -10.54
N GLY A 35 -4.84 20.86 -10.63
CA GLY A 35 -4.23 22.03 -9.98
C GLY A 35 -4.35 22.03 -8.46
N VAL A 36 -4.39 20.85 -7.83
CA VAL A 36 -4.51 20.73 -6.37
C VAL A 36 -3.12 20.83 -5.75
N ASP A 37 -2.92 21.83 -4.89
CA ASP A 37 -1.72 21.92 -4.03
C ASP A 37 -1.86 20.91 -2.89
N VAL A 38 -1.34 19.70 -3.10
CA VAL A 38 -1.50 18.60 -2.14
C VAL A 38 -0.61 18.84 -0.93
N ARG A 39 -1.24 19.03 0.23
CA ARG A 39 -0.55 19.21 1.51
C ARG A 39 -0.74 17.99 2.41
N GLN A 40 0.33 17.64 3.11
CA GLN A 40 0.29 16.59 4.13
C GLN A 40 0.21 17.20 5.52
N PRO A 41 -0.51 16.56 6.48
CA PRO A 41 -0.53 17.01 7.86
C PRO A 41 0.86 16.99 8.45
N ALA A 42 1.21 18.02 9.20
CA ALA A 42 2.48 18.04 9.93
C ALA A 42 2.50 16.98 11.03
N PHE A 43 3.50 16.12 11.01
CA PHE A 43 3.77 15.22 12.12
C PHE A 43 4.47 16.01 13.25
N GLY A 44 3.91 15.96 14.46
CA GLY A 44 4.53 16.60 15.63
C GLY A 44 4.15 18.06 15.87
N GLY A 45 3.09 18.58 15.22
CA GLY A 45 2.55 19.92 15.52
C GLY A 45 3.18 21.07 14.73
N GLY A 46 3.87 20.77 13.64
CA GLY A 46 4.41 21.77 12.70
C GLY A 46 3.34 22.34 11.74
N VAL A 47 3.78 23.05 10.71
CA VAL A 47 2.93 23.56 9.62
C VAL A 47 2.77 22.44 8.57
N PRO A 48 1.57 22.28 7.95
CA PRO A 48 1.40 21.38 6.82
C PRO A 48 2.40 21.69 5.70
N ASP A 49 3.01 20.65 5.16
CA ASP A 49 4.04 20.74 4.12
C ASP A 49 3.50 20.25 2.78
N ASP A 50 4.07 20.73 1.67
CA ASP A 50 3.68 20.31 0.34
C ASP A 50 4.15 18.88 0.07
N LEU A 51 3.26 18.05 -0.49
CA LEU A 51 3.56 16.65 -0.80
C LEU A 51 4.35 16.55 -2.10
N ALA A 52 5.65 16.34 -2.00
CA ALA A 52 6.51 16.11 -3.17
C ALA A 52 6.40 14.69 -3.73
N ALA A 53 6.61 14.53 -5.04
CA ALA A 53 6.61 13.21 -5.72
C ALA A 53 7.58 12.21 -5.06
N GLY A 54 8.76 12.67 -4.61
CA GLY A 54 9.73 11.82 -3.92
C GLY A 54 9.21 11.22 -2.61
N GLN A 55 8.39 11.97 -1.87
CA GLN A 55 7.75 11.48 -0.65
C GLN A 55 6.68 10.43 -0.96
N VAL A 56 5.90 10.62 -2.04
CA VAL A 56 4.92 9.63 -2.52
C VAL A 56 5.61 8.31 -2.88
N VAL A 57 6.73 8.39 -3.61
CA VAL A 57 7.54 7.20 -3.97
C VAL A 57 8.07 6.53 -2.70
N ALA A 58 8.73 7.29 -1.82
CA ALA A 58 9.33 6.73 -0.61
C ALA A 58 8.29 6.06 0.29
N ALA A 59 7.16 6.72 0.55
CA ALA A 59 6.08 6.17 1.36
C ALA A 59 5.49 4.90 0.73
N SER A 60 5.26 4.90 -0.59
CA SER A 60 4.70 3.75 -1.31
C SER A 60 5.67 2.55 -1.32
N VAL A 61 6.97 2.78 -1.48
CA VAL A 61 8.01 1.74 -1.38
C VAL A 61 8.05 1.16 0.03
N VAL A 62 8.09 2.00 1.05
CA VAL A 62 8.10 1.55 2.46
C VAL A 62 6.84 0.73 2.76
N ALA A 63 5.66 1.22 2.37
CA ALA A 63 4.40 0.49 2.54
C ALA A 63 4.42 -0.86 1.81
N GLY A 64 4.92 -0.89 0.57
CA GLY A 64 5.04 -2.11 -0.24
C GLY A 64 5.98 -3.14 0.37
N LEU A 65 7.14 -2.71 0.88
CA LEU A 65 8.10 -3.60 1.55
C LEU A 65 7.55 -4.11 2.88
N ALA A 66 6.90 -3.25 3.67
CA ALA A 66 6.24 -3.66 4.91
C ALA A 66 5.12 -4.67 4.64
N ALA A 67 4.31 -4.45 3.61
CA ALA A 67 3.27 -5.37 3.16
C ALA A 67 3.85 -6.72 2.72
N TRP A 68 4.93 -6.72 1.95
CA TRP A 68 5.64 -7.96 1.58
C TRP A 68 6.16 -8.72 2.79
N LEU A 69 6.82 -8.01 3.72
CA LEU A 69 7.34 -8.61 4.96
C LEU A 69 6.20 -9.20 5.81
N ALA A 70 5.10 -8.47 5.98
CA ALA A 70 3.93 -8.94 6.70
C ALA A 70 3.33 -10.22 6.07
N LEU A 71 3.18 -10.25 4.74
CA LEU A 71 2.72 -11.47 4.05
C LEU A 71 3.70 -12.62 4.25
N ALA A 72 5.02 -12.38 4.13
CA ALA A 72 6.04 -13.40 4.32
C ALA A 72 6.02 -13.98 5.76
N LEU A 73 5.75 -13.12 6.74
CA LEU A 73 5.58 -13.54 8.13
C LEU A 73 4.32 -14.38 8.32
N LEU A 74 3.19 -13.95 7.78
CA LEU A 74 1.93 -14.70 7.82
C LEU A 74 2.06 -16.07 7.17
N GLU A 75 2.82 -16.19 6.07
CA GLU A 75 3.10 -17.48 5.41
C GLU A 75 3.91 -18.45 6.29
N ARG A 76 4.65 -17.92 7.27
CA ARG A 76 5.38 -18.76 8.26
C ARG A 76 4.51 -19.11 9.47
N LEU A 77 3.61 -18.22 9.87
CA LEU A 77 2.82 -18.35 11.10
C LEU A 77 1.50 -19.12 10.89
N THR A 78 0.93 -19.10 9.69
CA THR A 78 -0.39 -19.70 9.43
C THR A 78 -0.49 -20.36 8.06
N ARG A 79 -1.23 -21.47 8.02
CA ARG A 79 -1.63 -22.13 6.76
C ARG A 79 -2.68 -21.34 5.95
N HIS A 80 -3.38 -20.39 6.58
CA HIS A 80 -4.39 -19.54 5.95
C HIS A 80 -3.83 -18.14 5.63
N ALA A 81 -2.56 -18.05 5.26
CA ALA A 81 -1.84 -16.79 5.06
C ALA A 81 -2.55 -15.81 4.13
N ARG A 82 -3.22 -16.29 3.07
CA ARG A 82 -3.97 -15.44 2.14
C ARG A 82 -5.14 -14.72 2.83
N THR A 83 -5.96 -15.46 3.57
CA THR A 83 -7.12 -14.88 4.29
C THR A 83 -6.66 -13.95 5.39
N ALA A 84 -5.64 -14.37 6.17
CA ALA A 84 -5.04 -13.53 7.19
C ALA A 84 -4.44 -12.25 6.61
N TRP A 85 -3.77 -12.34 5.45
CA TRP A 85 -3.23 -11.19 4.75
C TRP A 85 -4.34 -10.20 4.36
N VAL A 86 -5.40 -10.67 3.69
CA VAL A 86 -6.51 -9.80 3.28
C VAL A 86 -7.13 -9.11 4.49
N ALA A 87 -7.37 -9.83 5.58
CA ALA A 87 -7.95 -9.25 6.79
C ALA A 87 -7.05 -8.18 7.41
N VAL A 88 -5.77 -8.51 7.67
CA VAL A 88 -4.80 -7.59 8.29
C VAL A 88 -4.55 -6.37 7.40
N ALA A 89 -4.36 -6.57 6.10
CA ALA A 89 -4.10 -5.48 5.18
C ALA A 89 -5.32 -4.57 4.97
N SER A 90 -6.54 -5.12 4.99
CA SER A 90 -7.76 -4.30 4.94
C SER A 90 -7.92 -3.45 6.22
N LEU A 91 -7.66 -4.03 7.39
CA LEU A 91 -7.67 -3.28 8.65
C LEU A 91 -6.60 -2.18 8.65
N ALA A 92 -5.39 -2.49 8.17
CA ALA A 92 -4.32 -1.51 8.05
C ALA A 92 -4.69 -0.38 7.09
N LEU A 93 -5.32 -0.69 5.95
CA LEU A 93 -5.80 0.31 5.00
C LEU A 93 -6.84 1.23 5.64
N VAL A 94 -7.85 0.67 6.32
CA VAL A 94 -8.87 1.46 7.01
C VAL A 94 -8.23 2.35 8.08
N ALA A 95 -7.33 1.82 8.88
CA ALA A 95 -6.60 2.60 9.89
C ALA A 95 -5.75 3.71 9.26
N SER A 96 -5.10 3.44 8.13
CA SER A 96 -4.25 4.43 7.43
C SER A 96 -5.05 5.62 6.88
N LEU A 97 -6.34 5.44 6.57
CA LEU A 97 -7.23 6.54 6.17
C LEU A 97 -7.54 7.51 7.31
N GLY A 98 -7.32 7.09 8.55
CA GLY A 98 -7.51 7.95 9.72
C GLY A 98 -6.64 9.23 9.66
N ALA A 99 -5.40 9.11 9.23
CA ALA A 99 -4.48 10.26 9.15
C ALA A 99 -4.96 11.36 8.17
N PRO A 100 -5.27 11.06 6.88
CA PRO A 100 -5.79 12.09 5.97
C PRO A 100 -7.17 12.61 6.36
N LEU A 101 -8.04 11.76 6.92
CA LEU A 101 -9.41 12.18 7.25
C LEU A 101 -9.48 13.03 8.52
N SER A 102 -8.63 12.79 9.50
CA SER A 102 -8.57 13.54 10.77
C SER A 102 -7.49 14.62 10.79
N GLY A 103 -6.64 14.71 9.76
CA GLY A 103 -5.55 15.67 9.67
C GLY A 103 -6.04 17.12 9.80
N ARG A 104 -5.43 17.89 10.73
CA ARG A 104 -5.74 19.30 10.92
C ARG A 104 -4.88 20.16 10.01
N GLY A 105 -5.43 21.30 9.56
CA GLY A 105 -4.69 22.30 8.78
C GLY A 105 -4.56 22.01 7.30
N ILE A 106 -5.13 20.91 6.79
CA ILE A 106 -5.21 20.61 5.35
C ILE A 106 -6.61 20.83 4.79
N ASP A 107 -6.69 21.28 3.55
CA ASP A 107 -7.92 21.53 2.84
C ASP A 107 -8.63 20.22 2.39
N ALA A 108 -9.87 20.34 1.91
CA ALA A 108 -10.66 19.17 1.48
C ALA A 108 -10.05 18.48 0.24
N GLY A 109 -9.44 19.23 -0.67
CA GLY A 109 -8.77 18.69 -1.86
C GLY A 109 -7.59 17.81 -1.48
N SER A 110 -6.70 18.31 -0.61
CA SER A 110 -5.57 17.53 -0.08
C SER A 110 -6.02 16.28 0.64
N ARG A 111 -7.07 16.35 1.47
CA ARG A 111 -7.65 15.16 2.15
C ARG A 111 -8.11 14.10 1.16
N LEU A 112 -8.82 14.53 0.12
CA LEU A 112 -9.31 13.62 -0.91
C LEU A 112 -8.15 12.95 -1.64
N VAL A 113 -7.15 13.71 -2.07
CA VAL A 113 -5.99 13.18 -2.78
C VAL A 113 -5.21 12.21 -1.90
N LEU A 114 -4.96 12.56 -0.64
CA LEU A 114 -4.28 11.66 0.30
C LEU A 114 -5.08 10.36 0.54
N ALA A 115 -6.40 10.45 0.68
CA ALA A 115 -7.25 9.27 0.80
C ALA A 115 -7.20 8.38 -0.47
N LEU A 116 -7.23 8.99 -1.66
CA LEU A 116 -7.09 8.28 -2.94
C LEU A 116 -5.73 7.60 -3.08
N LEU A 117 -4.64 8.24 -2.63
CA LEU A 117 -3.31 7.64 -2.60
C LEU A 117 -3.27 6.40 -1.70
N HIS A 118 -3.84 6.47 -0.49
CA HIS A 118 -3.92 5.32 0.42
C HIS A 118 -4.76 4.19 -0.18
N LEU A 119 -5.90 4.52 -0.79
CA LEU A 119 -6.75 3.53 -1.44
C LEU A 119 -6.06 2.88 -2.64
N ALA A 120 -5.41 3.66 -3.50
CA ALA A 120 -4.71 3.14 -4.68
C ALA A 120 -3.59 2.17 -4.28
N VAL A 121 -2.70 2.59 -3.38
CA VAL A 121 -1.60 1.76 -2.88
C VAL A 121 -2.13 0.55 -2.12
N GLY A 122 -3.03 0.77 -1.16
CA GLY A 122 -3.53 -0.29 -0.27
C GLY A 122 -4.29 -1.37 -1.04
N LEU A 123 -5.23 -1.01 -1.91
CA LEU A 123 -6.01 -1.98 -2.68
C LEU A 123 -5.13 -2.79 -3.63
N LEU A 124 -4.18 -2.14 -4.32
CA LEU A 124 -3.23 -2.85 -5.18
C LEU A 124 -2.38 -3.84 -4.40
N LEU A 125 -1.81 -3.43 -3.27
CA LEU A 125 -1.01 -4.32 -2.42
C LEU A 125 -1.86 -5.47 -1.86
N ILE A 126 -3.08 -5.22 -1.40
CA ILE A 126 -3.98 -6.28 -0.92
C ILE A 126 -4.21 -7.32 -2.02
N VAL A 127 -4.63 -6.88 -3.21
CA VAL A 127 -5.01 -7.80 -4.30
C VAL A 127 -3.79 -8.50 -4.90
N LEU A 128 -2.75 -7.75 -5.25
CA LEU A 128 -1.60 -8.31 -5.96
C LEU A 128 -0.79 -9.24 -5.05
N LEU A 129 -0.55 -8.88 -3.80
CA LEU A 129 0.17 -9.74 -2.86
C LEU A 129 -0.65 -10.98 -2.46
N ALA A 130 -1.98 -10.86 -2.30
CA ALA A 130 -2.83 -12.01 -2.07
C ALA A 130 -2.73 -13.07 -3.19
N ARG A 131 -2.51 -12.66 -4.44
CA ARG A 131 -2.30 -13.56 -5.58
C ARG A 131 -0.95 -14.28 -5.53
N THR A 132 0.04 -13.75 -4.82
CA THR A 132 1.37 -14.36 -4.67
C THR A 132 1.48 -15.28 -3.46
N SER A 133 0.46 -15.31 -2.59
CA SER A 133 0.45 -16.14 -1.39
C SER A 133 0.44 -17.63 -1.73
N ARG A 134 1.04 -18.46 -0.86
CA ARG A 134 1.06 -19.91 -1.03
C ARG A 134 -0.36 -20.47 -0.97
N PRO A 135 -0.76 -21.37 -1.89
CA PRO A 135 -2.01 -22.12 -1.73
C PRO A 135 -1.94 -22.94 -0.43
N ALA A 136 -3.05 -23.00 0.30
CA ALA A 136 -3.17 -23.95 1.40
C ALA A 136 -2.99 -25.36 0.81
N THR A 137 -1.96 -26.09 1.23
CA THR A 137 -1.79 -27.49 0.85
C THR A 137 -2.96 -28.26 1.41
N SER A 138 -3.89 -28.69 0.54
CA SER A 138 -4.94 -29.61 0.94
C SER A 138 -4.25 -30.94 1.30
N ARG A 139 -4.27 -31.30 2.57
CA ARG A 139 -3.91 -32.62 3.04
C ARG A 139 -5.08 -33.56 2.68
N ARG A 140 -5.24 -33.84 1.38
CA ARG A 140 -5.99 -34.98 0.88
C ARG A 140 -4.95 -35.98 0.38
N ASP A 141 -4.48 -36.85 1.23
CA ASP A 141 -3.95 -38.18 0.93
C ASP A 141 -3.44 -38.77 2.26
N ARG A 142 -4.38 -39.29 3.04
CA ARG A 142 -4.19 -40.46 3.90
C ARG A 142 -5.52 -41.16 4.11
#